data_69beb255e17c3d8112276f8498f208b9
#
_entry.id   69beb255e17c3d8112276f8498f208b9
#
_cell.length_a   1.000
_cell.length_b   1.000
_cell.length_c   1.000
_cell.angle_alpha   90.00
_cell.angle_beta   90.00
_cell.angle_gamma   90.00
#
_symmetry.space_group_name_H-M   'P 1'
#
loop_
_entity.id
_entity.type
_entity.pdbx_description
1 polymer ?
#
loop_
_entity_poly.entity_id
_entity_poly.type
_entity_poly.pdbx_seq_one_letter_code
_entity_poly.pdbx_strand_id
1 'polypeptide(L)'
;MERIIPRSSAEGILEEGDVLLGVAGKSIDRAGMVHFGEHREDFFIEAEHLQVGDSLFFKVWRNRSLLNLQITLKPPPFSAELRNAYDILPEYLIVGGLVLIALNRDYLQSEGKQTPELSYEHWYREIEEPHTRREQVVLISRVLPASVNSGYSQLRHFVVHSVNGNPIKSLRHLDQLLDKLPEDTDHLVFESEWEPLPLVLNYRQSLETHQEILEIYGIPSDRRFHKTSSSEG
;
A
#
# COMPACT_ATOMS: atom_id res chain seq x y z
N MET A 1 12.24 19.67 -12.36
CA MET A 1 11.44 18.67 -11.61
C MET A 1 10.68 17.82 -12.61
N GLU A 2 10.77 16.49 -12.48
CA GLU A 2 10.16 15.59 -13.47
C GLU A 2 8.73 15.22 -13.09
N ARG A 3 8.43 15.08 -11.78
CA ARG A 3 7.10 14.68 -11.32
C ARG A 3 6.79 15.16 -9.90
N ILE A 4 5.51 15.41 -9.64
CA ILE A 4 4.98 15.71 -8.31
C ILE A 4 4.21 14.50 -7.81
N ILE A 5 4.55 14.04 -6.61
CA ILE A 5 3.83 12.92 -5.97
C ILE A 5 2.45 13.43 -5.54
N PRO A 6 1.35 12.81 -5.97
CA PRO A 6 0.00 13.19 -5.56
C PRO A 6 -0.16 13.16 -4.03
N ARG A 7 -0.93 14.09 -3.50
CA ARG A 7 -1.17 14.29 -2.05
C ARG A 7 0.08 14.63 -1.24
N SER A 8 1.23 14.85 -1.88
CA SER A 8 2.43 15.35 -1.20
C SER A 8 2.28 16.81 -0.79
N SER A 9 3.19 17.28 0.05
CA SER A 9 3.27 18.70 0.43
C SER A 9 3.48 19.64 -0.76
N ALA A 10 4.07 19.12 -1.84
CA ALA A 10 4.39 19.88 -3.05
C ALA A 10 3.22 20.02 -4.02
N GLU A 11 2.19 19.15 -3.90
CA GLU A 11 1.04 19.15 -4.80
C GLU A 11 0.28 20.47 -4.79
N GLY A 12 0.02 21.01 -5.99
CA GLY A 12 -0.66 22.29 -6.18
C GLY A 12 0.21 23.53 -5.91
N ILE A 13 1.49 23.34 -5.52
CA ILE A 13 2.45 24.43 -5.25
C ILE A 13 3.61 24.37 -6.25
N LEU A 14 4.24 23.20 -6.36
CA LEU A 14 5.23 22.92 -7.40
C LEU A 14 4.54 22.34 -8.63
N GLU A 15 5.18 22.52 -9.80
CA GLU A 15 4.70 22.01 -11.09
C GLU A 15 5.80 21.22 -11.80
N GLU A 16 5.39 20.28 -12.63
CA GLU A 16 6.30 19.58 -13.51
C GLU A 16 6.98 20.58 -14.47
N GLY A 17 8.27 20.43 -14.67
CA GLY A 17 9.08 21.39 -15.40
C GLY A 17 9.69 22.50 -14.56
N ASP A 18 9.35 22.64 -13.30
CA ASP A 18 10.00 23.58 -12.39
C ASP A 18 11.50 23.28 -12.25
N VAL A 19 12.31 24.34 -12.25
CA VAL A 19 13.73 24.26 -11.92
C VAL A 19 13.94 24.79 -10.51
N LEU A 20 14.30 23.91 -9.58
CA LEU A 20 14.61 24.29 -8.20
C LEU A 20 15.97 24.97 -8.16
N LEU A 21 16.01 26.22 -7.76
CA LEU A 21 17.22 27.04 -7.66
C LEU A 21 17.70 27.21 -6.22
N GLY A 22 16.84 27.01 -5.26
CA GLY A 22 17.19 27.16 -3.84
C GLY A 22 16.12 26.60 -2.92
N VAL A 23 16.54 26.27 -1.70
CA VAL A 23 15.71 25.79 -0.60
C VAL A 23 16.20 26.38 0.72
N ALA A 24 15.30 26.82 1.58
CA ALA A 24 15.63 27.41 2.89
C ALA A 24 16.74 28.50 2.85
N GLY A 25 16.77 29.31 1.78
CA GLY A 25 17.78 30.34 1.57
C GLY A 25 19.12 29.86 1.00
N LYS A 26 19.32 28.55 0.79
CA LYS A 26 20.53 27.96 0.21
C LYS A 26 20.33 27.69 -1.27
N SER A 27 21.38 27.86 -2.07
CA SER A 27 21.34 27.55 -3.52
C SER A 27 21.42 26.04 -3.75
N ILE A 28 20.59 25.54 -4.65
CA ILE A 28 20.64 24.16 -5.14
C ILE A 28 21.50 24.13 -6.41
N ASP A 29 22.47 23.25 -6.46
CA ASP A 29 23.32 23.06 -7.65
C ASP A 29 22.66 22.13 -8.69
N ARG A 30 23.34 21.90 -9.83
CA ARG A 30 22.84 21.07 -10.93
C ARG A 30 22.63 19.59 -10.57
N ALA A 31 23.25 19.14 -9.49
CA ALA A 31 23.11 17.77 -8.99
C ALA A 31 22.05 17.65 -7.87
N GLY A 32 21.29 18.72 -7.60
CA GLY A 32 20.29 18.72 -6.54
C GLY A 32 20.88 18.85 -5.12
N MET A 33 22.11 19.35 -5.02
CA MET A 33 22.81 19.43 -3.74
C MET A 33 22.83 20.85 -3.20
N VAL A 34 22.81 20.97 -1.89
CA VAL A 34 23.07 22.20 -1.14
C VAL A 34 24.42 22.13 -0.43
N HIS A 35 25.03 23.30 -0.17
CA HIS A 35 26.34 23.40 0.45
C HIS A 35 26.24 23.85 1.91
N PHE A 36 26.93 23.13 2.79
CA PHE A 36 27.14 23.43 4.22
C PHE A 36 28.65 23.57 4.47
N GLY A 37 29.20 24.76 4.25
CA GLY A 37 30.64 24.93 4.28
C GLY A 37 31.32 24.10 3.20
N GLU A 38 32.15 23.13 3.59
CA GLU A 38 32.83 22.20 2.65
C GLU A 38 32.02 20.94 2.31
N HIS A 39 30.90 20.70 2.99
CA HIS A 39 30.06 19.52 2.76
C HIS A 39 28.99 19.80 1.72
N ARG A 40 28.64 18.76 0.94
CA ARG A 40 27.52 18.76 0.00
C ARG A 40 26.54 17.70 0.41
N GLU A 41 25.28 18.07 0.48
CA GLU A 41 24.19 17.17 0.86
C GLU A 41 22.99 17.36 -0.05
N ASP A 42 22.13 16.36 -0.14
CA ASP A 42 20.89 16.45 -0.90
C ASP A 42 20.02 17.58 -0.32
N PHE A 43 19.34 18.32 -1.19
CA PHE A 43 18.52 19.44 -0.76
C PHE A 43 17.37 19.01 0.18
N PHE A 44 16.97 17.73 0.16
CA PHE A 44 15.96 17.20 1.07
C PHE A 44 16.36 17.25 2.55
N ILE A 45 17.65 17.37 2.87
CA ILE A 45 18.13 17.52 4.25
C ILE A 45 17.45 18.71 4.95
N GLU A 46 17.08 19.76 4.21
CA GLU A 46 16.37 20.90 4.76
C GLU A 46 14.95 20.56 5.26
N ALA A 47 14.36 19.49 4.71
CA ALA A 47 13.06 19.00 5.17
C ALA A 47 13.19 18.02 6.35
N GLU A 48 14.31 17.31 6.50
CA GLU A 48 14.50 16.30 7.56
C GLU A 48 14.51 16.89 8.97
N HIS A 49 14.88 18.16 9.10
CA HIS A 49 14.90 18.89 10.36
C HIS A 49 13.57 19.54 10.73
N LEU A 50 12.56 19.45 9.86
CA LEU A 50 11.26 20.08 10.01
C LEU A 50 10.19 19.06 10.44
N GLN A 51 9.13 19.56 11.05
CA GLN A 51 7.97 18.76 11.45
C GLN A 51 6.78 19.00 10.52
N VAL A 52 5.80 18.11 10.58
CA VAL A 52 4.51 18.31 9.91
C VAL A 52 3.88 19.59 10.43
N GLY A 53 3.48 20.48 9.51
CA GLY A 53 2.97 21.83 9.81
C GLY A 53 4.01 22.93 9.63
N ASP A 54 5.31 22.61 9.62
CA ASP A 54 6.35 23.60 9.34
C ASP A 54 6.34 24.01 7.87
N SER A 55 6.95 25.16 7.58
CA SER A 55 7.03 25.70 6.22
C SER A 55 8.45 25.62 5.68
N LEU A 56 8.57 25.11 4.46
CA LEU A 56 9.80 25.08 3.69
C LEU A 56 9.67 26.02 2.49
N PHE A 57 10.69 26.84 2.27
CA PHE A 57 10.69 27.86 1.20
C PHE A 57 11.59 27.42 0.06
N PHE A 58 11.06 27.49 -1.17
CA PHE A 58 11.77 27.19 -2.39
C PHE A 58 11.89 28.41 -3.30
N LYS A 59 13.05 28.57 -3.91
CA LYS A 59 13.29 29.48 -5.02
C LYS A 59 13.24 28.67 -6.32
N VAL A 60 12.29 29.01 -7.18
CA VAL A 60 11.95 28.20 -8.37
C VAL A 60 11.97 29.06 -9.61
N TRP A 61 12.45 28.50 -10.71
CA TRP A 61 12.32 29.09 -12.04
C TRP A 61 11.22 28.36 -12.81
N ARG A 62 10.15 29.07 -13.13
CA ARG A 62 8.95 28.60 -13.84
C ARG A 62 8.54 29.62 -14.88
N ASN A 63 8.27 29.19 -16.13
CA ASN A 63 7.76 30.03 -17.20
C ASN A 63 8.56 31.33 -17.38
N ARG A 64 9.91 31.25 -17.40
CA ARG A 64 10.83 32.40 -17.49
C ARG A 64 10.73 33.40 -16.34
N SER A 65 10.16 33.03 -15.24
CA SER A 65 10.00 33.87 -14.05
C SER A 65 10.59 33.19 -12.81
N LEU A 66 11.12 34.02 -11.92
CA LEU A 66 11.62 33.58 -10.63
C LEU A 66 10.49 33.65 -9.60
N LEU A 67 10.21 32.53 -8.94
CA LEU A 67 9.18 32.44 -7.94
C LEU A 67 9.78 32.04 -6.59
N ASN A 68 9.22 32.59 -5.49
CA ASN A 68 9.46 32.12 -4.14
C ASN A 68 8.19 31.42 -3.67
N LEU A 69 8.28 30.14 -3.42
CA LEU A 69 7.15 29.30 -3.07
C LEU A 69 7.31 28.77 -1.65
N GLN A 70 6.23 28.79 -0.89
CA GLN A 70 6.16 28.23 0.46
C GLN A 70 5.39 26.92 0.41
N ILE A 71 5.97 25.86 0.94
CA ILE A 71 5.36 24.54 1.09
C ILE A 71 5.17 24.27 2.58
N THR A 72 3.94 24.07 3.01
CA THR A 72 3.66 23.57 4.35
C THR A 72 3.76 22.05 4.36
N LEU A 73 4.60 21.50 5.23
CA LEU A 73 4.83 20.06 5.31
C LEU A 73 3.57 19.34 5.81
N LYS A 74 3.12 18.38 5.03
CA LYS A 74 2.02 17.46 5.34
C LYS A 74 2.58 16.09 5.71
N PRO A 75 1.80 15.24 6.40
CA PRO A 75 2.18 13.83 6.52
C PRO A 75 2.48 13.23 5.15
N PRO A 76 3.45 12.32 5.04
CA PRO A 76 3.72 11.64 3.77
C PRO A 76 2.44 11.04 3.19
N PRO A 77 2.23 11.14 1.86
CA PRO A 77 1.01 10.67 1.21
C PRO A 77 0.89 9.14 1.15
N PHE A 78 1.83 8.44 1.77
CA PHE A 78 1.83 7.00 1.84
C PHE A 78 0.70 6.50 2.74
N SER A 79 0.07 5.40 2.35
CA SER A 79 -0.93 4.73 3.16
C SER A 79 -0.39 4.37 4.54
N ALA A 80 -1.29 4.22 5.51
CA ALA A 80 -0.91 3.80 6.87
C ALA A 80 -0.14 2.47 6.86
N GLU A 81 -0.38 1.64 5.84
CA GLU A 81 0.28 0.35 5.62
C GLU A 81 1.79 0.47 5.33
N LEU A 82 2.26 1.63 4.86
CA LEU A 82 3.69 1.89 4.63
C LEU A 82 4.44 2.34 5.88
N ARG A 83 3.75 2.55 6.99
CA ARG A 83 4.35 2.87 8.29
C ARG A 83 4.57 1.59 9.10
N ASN A 84 5.57 1.61 9.98
CA ASN A 84 5.69 0.56 10.97
C ASN A 84 4.47 0.61 11.91
N ALA A 85 3.77 -0.51 12.04
CA ALA A 85 2.62 -0.64 12.92
C ALA A 85 3.06 -1.23 14.27
N TYR A 86 3.73 -0.41 15.08
CA TYR A 86 4.10 -0.82 16.44
C TYR A 86 2.83 -1.03 17.28
N ASP A 87 2.76 -2.18 17.95
CA ASP A 87 1.67 -2.54 18.89
C ASP A 87 0.27 -2.65 18.29
N ILE A 88 0.14 -2.66 16.96
CA ILE A 88 -1.11 -2.86 16.26
C ILE A 88 -1.14 -4.26 15.63
N LEU A 89 -2.07 -5.09 16.09
CA LEU A 89 -2.24 -6.42 15.49
C LEU A 89 -2.75 -6.28 14.05
N PRO A 90 -2.23 -7.08 13.10
CA PRO A 90 -2.63 -6.97 11.69
C PRO A 90 -4.11 -7.30 11.47
N GLU A 91 -4.75 -6.59 10.55
CA GLU A 91 -6.05 -6.98 10.01
C GLU A 91 -5.89 -8.23 9.14
N TYR A 92 -6.85 -9.14 9.22
CA TYR A 92 -6.88 -10.35 8.41
C TYR A 92 -8.30 -10.82 8.13
N LEU A 93 -8.44 -11.66 7.10
CA LEU A 93 -9.64 -12.38 6.73
C LEU A 93 -9.24 -13.80 6.34
N ILE A 94 -9.99 -14.80 6.80
CA ILE A 94 -9.77 -16.22 6.47
C ILE A 94 -10.98 -16.73 5.70
N VAL A 95 -10.73 -17.29 4.52
CA VAL A 95 -11.77 -17.87 3.65
C VAL A 95 -11.26 -19.17 3.07
N GLY A 96 -11.95 -20.29 3.34
CA GLY A 96 -11.53 -21.62 2.87
C GLY A 96 -10.10 -21.99 3.25
N GLY A 97 -9.60 -21.47 4.39
CA GLY A 97 -8.24 -21.64 4.86
C GLY A 97 -7.20 -20.70 4.22
N LEU A 98 -7.60 -19.84 3.28
CA LEU A 98 -6.72 -18.77 2.75
C LEU A 98 -6.65 -17.63 3.76
N VAL A 99 -5.46 -17.26 4.20
CA VAL A 99 -5.22 -16.13 5.11
C VAL A 99 -4.90 -14.91 4.26
N LEU A 100 -5.87 -14.00 4.18
CA LEU A 100 -5.76 -12.75 3.42
C LEU A 100 -5.42 -11.60 4.37
N ILE A 101 -4.50 -10.75 3.92
CA ILE A 101 -4.06 -9.55 4.63
C ILE A 101 -3.91 -8.38 3.66
N ALA A 102 -3.87 -7.17 4.19
CA ALA A 102 -3.37 -6.03 3.44
C ALA A 102 -1.84 -6.03 3.47
N LEU A 103 -1.21 -5.80 2.31
CA LEU A 103 0.23 -5.65 2.20
C LEU A 103 0.67 -4.46 3.04
N ASN A 104 1.59 -4.69 3.95
CA ASN A 104 2.16 -3.66 4.80
C ASN A 104 3.69 -3.77 4.87
N ARG A 105 4.31 -2.76 5.43
CA ARG A 105 5.77 -2.69 5.54
C ARG A 105 6.36 -3.82 6.38
N ASP A 106 5.69 -4.19 7.46
CA ASP A 106 6.19 -5.23 8.36
C ASP A 106 6.20 -6.59 7.66
N TYR A 107 5.15 -6.89 6.88
CA TYR A 107 5.11 -8.09 6.05
C TYR A 107 6.21 -8.11 4.99
N LEU A 108 6.42 -6.98 4.29
CA LEU A 108 7.51 -6.88 3.32
C LEU A 108 8.88 -7.08 3.96
N GLN A 109 9.08 -6.57 5.17
CA GLN A 109 10.36 -6.73 5.87
C GLN A 109 10.60 -8.17 6.33
N SER A 110 9.56 -8.88 6.78
CA SER A 110 9.67 -10.24 7.30
C SER A 110 9.72 -11.30 6.21
N GLU A 111 8.83 -11.20 5.22
CA GLU A 111 8.58 -12.29 4.26
C GLU A 111 8.81 -11.86 2.80
N GLY A 112 8.59 -10.58 2.49
CA GLY A 112 8.44 -10.09 1.11
C GLY A 112 9.67 -9.47 0.46
N LYS A 113 10.81 -9.35 1.14
CA LYS A 113 11.98 -8.62 0.63
C LYS A 113 12.54 -9.10 -0.71
N GLN A 114 12.25 -10.33 -1.10
CA GLN A 114 12.78 -10.94 -2.31
C GLN A 114 11.69 -11.25 -3.34
N THR A 115 10.46 -10.78 -3.13
CA THR A 115 9.34 -11.00 -4.03
C THR A 115 9.18 -9.78 -4.94
N PRO A 116 9.55 -9.87 -6.23
CA PRO A 116 9.49 -8.73 -7.17
C PRO A 116 8.09 -8.14 -7.28
N GLU A 117 7.05 -8.99 -7.29
CA GLU A 117 5.65 -8.61 -7.39
C GLU A 117 5.21 -7.74 -6.22
N LEU A 118 5.54 -8.13 -4.99
CA LEU A 118 5.21 -7.34 -3.79
C LEU A 118 5.98 -6.03 -3.74
N SER A 119 7.24 -6.05 -4.18
CA SER A 119 8.06 -4.83 -4.28
C SER A 119 7.48 -3.87 -5.33
N TYR A 120 7.00 -4.39 -6.47
CA TYR A 120 6.35 -3.61 -7.50
C TYR A 120 5.05 -2.98 -6.98
N GLU A 121 4.16 -3.76 -6.37
CA GLU A 121 2.90 -3.29 -5.81
C GLU A 121 3.11 -2.22 -4.73
N HIS A 122 4.16 -2.37 -3.93
CA HIS A 122 4.46 -1.46 -2.82
C HIS A 122 5.13 -0.16 -3.27
N TRP A 123 6.18 -0.25 -4.08
CA TRP A 123 7.00 0.90 -4.46
C TRP A 123 6.55 1.54 -5.76
N TYR A 124 6.37 0.74 -6.80
CA TYR A 124 6.12 1.27 -8.13
C TYR A 124 4.75 1.89 -8.25
N ARG A 125 3.70 1.18 -7.83
CA ARG A 125 2.33 1.71 -7.90
C ARG A 125 2.08 2.88 -6.95
N GLU A 126 2.74 2.90 -5.80
CA GLU A 126 2.58 4.01 -4.85
C GLU A 126 3.29 5.29 -5.32
N ILE A 127 4.47 5.16 -5.92
CA ILE A 127 5.37 6.27 -6.23
C ILE A 127 5.37 6.58 -7.73
N GLU A 128 5.56 5.56 -8.59
CA GLU A 128 5.77 5.75 -10.01
C GLU A 128 4.46 5.86 -10.80
N GLU A 129 3.43 5.09 -10.42
CA GLU A 129 2.14 5.08 -11.09
C GLU A 129 0.97 5.26 -10.11
N PRO A 130 0.89 6.40 -9.40
CA PRO A 130 -0.14 6.62 -8.39
C PRO A 130 -1.58 6.60 -8.93
N HIS A 131 -1.77 6.76 -10.24
CA HIS A 131 -3.07 6.63 -10.89
C HIS A 131 -3.56 5.17 -10.96
N THR A 132 -2.66 4.19 -10.85
CA THR A 132 -3.00 2.76 -10.80
C THR A 132 -3.17 2.26 -9.37
N ARG A 133 -2.99 3.15 -8.40
CA ARG A 133 -3.01 2.84 -6.99
C ARG A 133 -4.36 2.29 -6.55
N ARG A 134 -4.33 1.24 -5.73
CA ARG A 134 -5.47 0.74 -4.97
C ARG A 134 -5.50 1.37 -3.58
N GLU A 135 -6.63 1.29 -2.92
CA GLU A 135 -6.74 1.67 -1.50
C GLU A 135 -5.82 0.80 -0.65
N GLN A 136 -5.84 -0.52 -0.90
CA GLN A 136 -4.97 -1.51 -0.28
C GLN A 136 -4.58 -2.58 -1.30
N VAL A 137 -3.37 -3.10 -1.20
CA VAL A 137 -2.96 -4.33 -1.90
C VAL A 137 -3.31 -5.51 -1.02
N VAL A 138 -4.27 -6.32 -1.43
CA VAL A 138 -4.69 -7.51 -0.70
C VAL A 138 -3.93 -8.72 -1.22
N LEU A 139 -3.39 -9.53 -0.32
CA LEU A 139 -2.69 -10.76 -0.69
C LEU A 139 -3.06 -11.94 0.18
N ILE A 140 -2.93 -13.15 -0.37
CA ILE A 140 -2.92 -14.39 0.38
C ILE A 140 -1.50 -14.57 0.94
N SER A 141 -1.37 -14.37 2.23
CA SER A 141 -0.09 -14.48 2.94
C SER A 141 0.29 -15.93 3.21
N ARG A 142 -0.71 -16.76 3.46
CA ARG A 142 -0.54 -18.18 3.81
C ARG A 142 -1.82 -18.96 3.53
N VAL A 143 -1.68 -20.25 3.32
CA VAL A 143 -2.79 -21.21 3.27
C VAL A 143 -2.73 -22.09 4.52
N LEU A 144 -3.86 -22.27 5.20
CA LEU A 144 -4.09 -23.26 6.25
C LEU A 144 -4.56 -24.54 5.56
N PRO A 145 -3.73 -25.57 5.42
CA PRO A 145 -4.09 -26.76 4.69
C PRO A 145 -5.38 -27.42 5.17
N ALA A 146 -6.28 -27.65 4.23
CA ALA A 146 -7.56 -28.33 4.44
C ALA A 146 -8.01 -29.02 3.14
N SER A 147 -9.04 -29.84 3.19
CA SER A 147 -9.57 -30.54 2.00
C SER A 147 -10.00 -29.58 0.88
N VAL A 148 -10.62 -28.45 1.25
CA VAL A 148 -11.16 -27.46 0.32
C VAL A 148 -10.08 -26.70 -0.47
N ASN A 149 -8.87 -26.57 0.07
CA ASN A 149 -7.76 -25.88 -0.55
C ASN A 149 -6.61 -26.81 -0.97
N SER A 150 -6.94 -28.09 -1.19
CA SER A 150 -5.96 -29.09 -1.65
C SER A 150 -5.26 -28.63 -2.91
N GLY A 151 -3.94 -28.73 -2.93
CA GLY A 151 -3.09 -28.25 -4.04
C GLY A 151 -2.53 -26.83 -3.84
N TYR A 152 -3.07 -26.04 -2.91
CA TYR A 152 -2.62 -24.66 -2.65
C TYR A 152 -1.78 -24.50 -1.37
N SER A 153 -1.44 -25.57 -0.67
CA SER A 153 -0.78 -25.53 0.65
C SER A 153 0.56 -24.76 0.67
N GLN A 154 1.24 -24.68 -0.46
CA GLN A 154 2.52 -23.95 -0.60
C GLN A 154 2.36 -22.53 -1.15
N LEU A 155 1.13 -22.11 -1.47
CA LEU A 155 0.87 -20.79 -2.01
C LEU A 155 1.16 -19.72 -0.96
N ARG A 156 1.93 -18.71 -1.38
CA ARG A 156 2.29 -17.52 -0.59
C ARG A 156 2.39 -16.33 -1.51
N HIS A 157 2.20 -15.15 -0.95
CA HIS A 157 2.40 -13.87 -1.65
C HIS A 157 1.49 -13.67 -2.88
N PHE A 158 0.39 -14.40 -2.98
CA PHE A 158 -0.54 -14.26 -4.09
C PHE A 158 -1.33 -12.96 -3.95
N VAL A 159 -1.01 -11.99 -4.80
CA VAL A 159 -1.71 -10.69 -4.82
C VAL A 159 -3.08 -10.85 -5.46
N VAL A 160 -4.13 -10.53 -4.70
CA VAL A 160 -5.52 -10.63 -5.17
C VAL A 160 -5.92 -9.36 -5.89
N HIS A 161 -6.25 -9.46 -7.17
CA HIS A 161 -6.71 -8.35 -7.99
C HIS A 161 -8.23 -8.31 -8.10
N SER A 162 -8.84 -9.47 -8.24
CA SER A 162 -10.30 -9.60 -8.28
C SER A 162 -10.76 -10.89 -7.61
N VAL A 163 -12.03 -10.93 -7.23
CA VAL A 163 -12.73 -12.15 -6.82
C VAL A 163 -14.03 -12.26 -7.60
N ASN A 164 -14.23 -13.40 -8.28
CA ASN A 164 -15.36 -13.64 -9.18
C ASN A 164 -15.56 -12.48 -10.18
N GLY A 165 -14.45 -11.99 -10.78
CA GLY A 165 -14.43 -10.88 -11.72
C GLY A 165 -14.65 -9.49 -11.11
N ASN A 166 -14.85 -9.37 -9.79
CA ASN A 166 -15.01 -8.09 -9.09
C ASN A 166 -13.66 -7.57 -8.60
N PRO A 167 -13.16 -6.42 -9.06
CA PRO A 167 -11.91 -5.84 -8.62
C PRO A 167 -11.91 -5.53 -7.12
N ILE A 168 -10.82 -5.90 -6.43
CA ILE A 168 -10.66 -5.67 -4.99
C ILE A 168 -10.00 -4.31 -4.74
N LYS A 169 -10.58 -3.51 -3.84
CA LYS A 169 -10.05 -2.21 -3.43
C LYS A 169 -9.30 -2.28 -2.10
N SER A 170 -9.79 -3.11 -1.17
CA SER A 170 -9.25 -3.26 0.17
C SER A 170 -9.67 -4.60 0.77
N LEU A 171 -9.06 -4.98 1.90
CA LEU A 171 -9.43 -6.20 2.63
C LEU A 171 -10.90 -6.15 3.10
N ARG A 172 -11.37 -4.99 3.55
CA ARG A 172 -12.78 -4.77 3.93
C ARG A 172 -13.73 -4.84 2.74
N HIS A 173 -13.29 -4.33 1.58
CA HIS A 173 -14.09 -4.44 0.36
C HIS A 173 -14.25 -5.90 -0.06
N LEU A 174 -13.18 -6.69 0.07
CA LEU A 174 -13.25 -8.14 -0.17
C LEU A 174 -14.26 -8.81 0.77
N ASP A 175 -14.18 -8.53 2.07
CA ASP A 175 -15.12 -9.03 3.07
C ASP A 175 -16.58 -8.72 2.70
N GLN A 176 -16.86 -7.46 2.34
CA GLN A 176 -18.20 -7.03 1.89
C GLN A 176 -18.66 -7.69 0.60
N LEU A 177 -17.75 -8.02 -0.31
CA LEU A 177 -18.09 -8.74 -1.54
C LEU A 177 -18.45 -10.19 -1.24
N LEU A 178 -17.73 -10.84 -0.34
CA LEU A 178 -18.01 -12.20 0.08
C LEU A 178 -19.37 -12.31 0.80
N ASP A 179 -19.70 -11.35 1.67
CA ASP A 179 -20.98 -11.29 2.37
C ASP A 179 -22.17 -11.06 1.40
N LYS A 180 -21.93 -10.56 0.19
CA LYS A 180 -22.96 -10.27 -0.82
C LYS A 180 -23.02 -11.31 -1.93
N LEU A 181 -22.25 -12.38 -1.84
CA LEU A 181 -22.29 -13.42 -2.86
C LEU A 181 -23.66 -14.08 -2.90
N PRO A 182 -24.18 -14.39 -4.09
CA PRO A 182 -25.42 -15.15 -4.25
C PRO A 182 -25.33 -16.52 -3.58
N GLU A 183 -26.46 -17.01 -3.02
CA GLU A 183 -26.51 -18.32 -2.35
C GLU A 183 -26.19 -19.49 -3.28
N ASP A 184 -26.39 -19.32 -4.57
CA ASP A 184 -26.10 -20.29 -5.62
C ASP A 184 -24.67 -20.18 -6.16
N THR A 185 -23.79 -19.41 -5.51
CA THR A 185 -22.37 -19.34 -5.90
C THR A 185 -21.70 -20.70 -5.67
N ASP A 186 -21.16 -21.28 -6.74
CA ASP A 186 -20.45 -22.58 -6.67
C ASP A 186 -18.98 -22.42 -6.28
N HIS A 187 -18.33 -21.37 -6.81
CA HIS A 187 -16.88 -21.20 -6.71
C HIS A 187 -16.49 -19.79 -6.30
N LEU A 188 -15.40 -19.70 -5.53
CA LEU A 188 -14.63 -18.49 -5.33
C LEU A 188 -13.41 -18.54 -6.26
N VAL A 189 -13.32 -17.56 -7.15
CA VAL A 189 -12.22 -17.44 -8.12
C VAL A 189 -11.41 -16.21 -7.77
N PHE A 190 -10.20 -16.42 -7.24
CA PHE A 190 -9.26 -15.35 -6.92
C PHE A 190 -8.30 -15.18 -8.10
N GLU A 191 -8.24 -13.98 -8.64
CA GLU A 191 -7.41 -13.66 -9.81
C GLU A 191 -6.25 -12.74 -9.42
N SER A 192 -5.11 -12.95 -10.07
CA SER A 192 -3.91 -12.14 -9.92
C SER A 192 -3.41 -11.68 -11.30
N GLU A 193 -2.87 -10.47 -11.38
CA GLU A 193 -2.17 -10.01 -12.59
C GLU A 193 -0.78 -10.66 -12.71
N TRP A 194 -0.28 -11.22 -11.61
CA TRP A 194 1.05 -11.83 -11.51
C TRP A 194 1.05 -13.32 -11.79
N GLU A 195 -0.10 -13.97 -11.66
CA GLU A 195 -0.24 -15.41 -11.81
C GLU A 195 -1.06 -15.75 -13.05
N PRO A 196 -0.60 -16.69 -13.89
CA PRO A 196 -1.31 -17.04 -15.12
C PRO A 196 -2.61 -17.82 -14.89
N LEU A 197 -2.76 -18.42 -13.71
CA LEU A 197 -3.93 -19.23 -13.36
C LEU A 197 -4.59 -18.67 -12.09
N PRO A 198 -5.92 -18.59 -12.07
CA PRO A 198 -6.65 -18.20 -10.89
C PRO A 198 -6.58 -19.29 -9.81
N LEU A 199 -6.72 -18.89 -8.56
CA LEU A 199 -6.99 -19.79 -7.45
C LEU A 199 -8.49 -19.98 -7.34
N VAL A 200 -8.94 -21.24 -7.35
CA VAL A 200 -10.37 -21.59 -7.33
C VAL A 200 -10.67 -22.46 -6.11
N LEU A 201 -11.63 -22.04 -5.31
CA LEU A 201 -12.19 -22.85 -4.21
C LEU A 201 -13.65 -23.17 -4.48
N ASN A 202 -14.10 -24.35 -4.04
CA ASN A 202 -15.53 -24.62 -3.94
C ASN A 202 -16.12 -23.81 -2.79
N TYR A 203 -17.05 -22.90 -3.09
CA TYR A 203 -17.58 -21.96 -2.08
C TYR A 203 -18.39 -22.66 -1.00
N ARG A 204 -19.27 -23.57 -1.38
CA ARG A 204 -20.07 -24.33 -0.42
C ARG A 204 -19.21 -25.15 0.53
N GLN A 205 -18.23 -25.88 -0.01
CA GLN A 205 -17.27 -26.63 0.79
C GLN A 205 -16.44 -25.70 1.69
N SER A 206 -16.10 -24.51 1.23
CA SER A 206 -15.39 -23.50 2.03
C SER A 206 -16.20 -23.07 3.26
N LEU A 207 -17.50 -22.92 3.10
CA LEU A 207 -18.41 -22.59 4.23
C LEU A 207 -18.57 -23.77 5.19
N GLU A 208 -18.75 -24.97 4.66
CA GLU A 208 -18.95 -26.21 5.47
C GLU A 208 -17.72 -26.53 6.32
N THR A 209 -16.53 -26.36 5.78
CA THR A 209 -15.26 -26.67 6.49
C THR A 209 -14.70 -25.51 7.29
N HIS A 210 -15.31 -24.35 7.22
CA HIS A 210 -14.77 -23.10 7.79
C HIS A 210 -14.49 -23.22 9.29
N GLN A 211 -15.50 -23.65 10.05
CA GLN A 211 -15.38 -23.77 11.50
C GLN A 211 -14.34 -24.82 11.93
N GLU A 212 -14.29 -25.95 11.22
CA GLU A 212 -13.31 -27.01 11.45
C GLU A 212 -11.88 -26.51 11.25
N ILE A 213 -11.64 -25.71 10.18
CA ILE A 213 -10.34 -25.12 9.91
C ILE A 213 -9.93 -24.22 11.08
N LEU A 214 -10.80 -23.33 11.54
CA LEU A 214 -10.50 -22.42 12.65
C LEU A 214 -10.15 -23.20 13.93
N GLU A 215 -10.88 -24.26 14.24
CA GLU A 215 -10.66 -25.11 15.41
C GLU A 215 -9.33 -25.86 15.35
N ILE A 216 -9.02 -26.49 14.20
CA ILE A 216 -7.75 -27.22 13.98
C ILE A 216 -6.55 -26.30 14.21
N TYR A 217 -6.63 -25.05 13.74
CA TYR A 217 -5.52 -24.10 13.85
C TYR A 217 -5.59 -23.20 15.11
N GLY A 218 -6.57 -23.40 15.98
CA GLY A 218 -6.74 -22.63 17.21
C GLY A 218 -7.00 -21.14 16.98
N ILE A 219 -7.70 -20.80 15.90
CA ILE A 219 -7.97 -19.42 15.50
C ILE A 219 -9.33 -19.00 16.04
N PRO A 220 -9.40 -17.98 16.93
CA PRO A 220 -10.64 -17.61 17.61
C PRO A 220 -11.66 -16.88 16.73
N SER A 221 -11.23 -16.29 15.61
CA SER A 221 -12.08 -15.55 14.67
C SER A 221 -11.51 -15.64 13.28
N ASP A 222 -12.40 -15.74 12.29
CA ASP A 222 -12.05 -15.76 10.87
C ASP A 222 -11.60 -14.40 10.33
N ARG A 223 -11.84 -13.33 11.09
CA ARG A 223 -11.52 -11.97 10.67
C ARG A 223 -11.14 -11.08 11.84
N ARG A 224 -10.32 -10.10 11.54
CA ARG A 224 -9.99 -8.98 12.43
C ARG A 224 -9.90 -7.72 11.63
N PHE A 225 -10.72 -6.73 11.98
CA PHE A 225 -10.68 -5.39 11.43
C PHE A 225 -10.61 -4.36 12.56
N HIS A 226 -9.81 -3.33 12.39
CA HIS A 226 -9.77 -2.22 13.33
C HIS A 226 -11.03 -1.35 13.18
N LYS A 227 -11.47 -0.73 14.26
CA LYS A 227 -12.53 0.28 14.17
C LYS A 227 -12.05 1.40 13.26
N THR A 228 -12.82 1.72 12.23
CA THR A 228 -12.56 2.91 11.41
C THR A 228 -12.70 4.10 12.34
N SER A 229 -11.59 4.79 12.63
CA SER A 229 -11.69 6.11 13.26
C SER A 229 -12.37 7.01 12.22
N SER A 230 -13.64 7.31 12.45
CA SER A 230 -14.31 8.41 11.77
C SER A 230 -13.43 9.63 12.01
N SER A 231 -12.85 10.17 10.95
CA SER A 231 -12.20 11.48 10.98
C SER A 231 -13.32 12.48 11.27
N GLU A 232 -13.48 12.81 12.53
CA GLU A 232 -14.20 14.02 12.92
C GLU A 232 -13.34 15.21 12.58
N GLY A 233 -13.92 16.12 11.78
CA GLY A 233 -13.57 17.53 11.65
C GLY A 233 -12.57 17.89 10.57
#